data_00340bb427bb8fd72970b48bf49c81d9
#
_entry.id   00340bb427bb8fd72970b48bf49c81d9
#
_cell.length_a   1.000
_cell.length_b   1.000
_cell.length_c   1.000
_cell.angle_alpha   90.00
_cell.angle_beta   90.00
_cell.angle_gamma   90.00
#
_symmetry.space_group_name_H-M   'P 1'
#
loop_
_entity.id
_entity.type
_entity.pdbx_description
1 polymer ?
#
loop_
_entity_poly.entity_id
_entity_poly.type
_entity_poly.pdbx_seq_one_letter_code
_entity_poly.pdbx_strand_id
1 'polypeptide(L)'
;EYRGVKINIVDTPGHRDFGGEVERALSMVDGVLVLVDAVEGPMPQTRFVTRKALALGLRPIVVVNKVDRDGARPEWVVSQTFDLFDRLGAAEEQLDFPVVYASALQGWAVLDLKDAPGADAANAEGASLLPLFDSILHHVAAPVGDPEASLQLRVSALDYSNYVGRMGIGRI
;
A
#
# COMPACT_ATOMS: atom_id res chain seq x y z
N GLU A 1 2.91 1.83 15.76
CA GLU A 1 2.99 3.28 15.95
C GLU A 1 4.35 3.78 15.48
N TYR A 2 4.37 4.85 14.69
CA TYR A 2 5.60 5.43 14.15
C TYR A 2 5.56 6.95 14.30
N ARG A 3 6.58 7.55 14.94
CA ARG A 3 6.67 9.00 15.24
C ARG A 3 5.40 9.58 15.89
N GLY A 4 4.78 8.82 16.79
CA GLY A 4 3.56 9.23 17.48
C GLY A 4 2.26 9.09 16.66
N VAL A 5 2.36 8.60 15.42
CA VAL A 5 1.21 8.35 14.55
C VAL A 5 0.88 6.85 14.54
N LYS A 6 -0.39 6.52 14.78
CA LYS A 6 -0.88 5.14 14.67
C LYS A 6 -1.18 4.84 13.19
N ILE A 7 -0.47 3.86 12.64
CA ILE A 7 -0.70 3.37 11.28
C ILE A 7 -1.46 2.04 11.37
N ASN A 8 -2.66 1.99 10.82
CA ASN A 8 -3.42 0.76 10.69
C ASN A 8 -3.23 0.20 9.28
N ILE A 9 -2.86 -1.07 9.18
CA ILE A 9 -2.63 -1.75 7.90
C ILE A 9 -3.79 -2.70 7.67
N VAL A 10 -4.42 -2.57 6.51
CA VAL A 10 -5.47 -3.48 6.04
C VAL A 10 -4.93 -4.20 4.82
N ASP A 11 -4.78 -5.51 4.92
CA ASP A 11 -4.34 -6.34 3.79
C ASP A 11 -5.51 -6.64 2.85
N THR A 12 -5.21 -6.71 1.56
CA THR A 12 -6.20 -7.09 0.55
C THR A 12 -5.98 -8.55 0.14
N PRO A 13 -7.04 -9.39 0.13
CA PRO A 13 -6.90 -10.77 -0.31
C PRO A 13 -6.44 -10.85 -1.77
N GLY A 14 -5.42 -11.68 -2.02
CA GLY A 14 -4.77 -11.80 -3.33
C GLY A 14 -5.54 -12.60 -4.39
N HIS A 15 -6.73 -13.13 -4.08
CA HIS A 15 -7.50 -14.00 -4.99
C HIS A 15 -8.61 -13.24 -5.71
N ARG A 16 -8.86 -13.62 -6.99
CA ARG A 16 -9.85 -12.98 -7.88
C ARG A 16 -11.28 -13.02 -7.37
N ASP A 17 -11.59 -13.97 -6.46
CA ASP A 17 -12.95 -14.27 -6.02
C ASP A 17 -13.44 -13.35 -4.87
N PHE A 18 -12.57 -12.51 -4.33
CA PHE A 18 -12.86 -11.65 -3.17
C PHE A 18 -13.14 -10.17 -3.52
N GLY A 19 -13.74 -9.91 -4.68
CA GLY A 19 -14.01 -8.52 -5.12
C GLY A 19 -14.75 -7.65 -4.11
N GLY A 20 -15.71 -8.24 -3.39
CA GLY A 20 -16.45 -7.53 -2.34
C GLY A 20 -15.63 -7.27 -1.08
N GLU A 21 -14.65 -8.12 -0.75
CA GLU A 21 -13.74 -7.92 0.38
C GLU A 21 -12.72 -6.82 0.07
N VAL A 22 -12.20 -6.80 -1.15
CA VAL A 22 -11.30 -5.73 -1.63
C VAL A 22 -12.01 -4.38 -1.57
N GLU A 23 -13.26 -4.27 -2.02
CA GLU A 23 -14.02 -3.02 -1.97
C GLU A 23 -14.26 -2.56 -0.52
N ARG A 24 -14.58 -3.49 0.38
CA ARG A 24 -14.72 -3.20 1.81
C ARG A 24 -13.41 -2.71 2.43
N ALA A 25 -12.30 -3.40 2.16
CA ALA A 25 -10.97 -3.01 2.63
C ALA A 25 -10.61 -1.60 2.15
N LEU A 26 -10.73 -1.34 0.84
CA LEU A 26 -10.42 -0.04 0.25
C LEU A 26 -11.31 1.10 0.76
N SER A 27 -12.55 0.79 1.19
CA SER A 27 -13.45 1.81 1.75
C SER A 27 -13.09 2.25 3.18
N MET A 28 -12.16 1.55 3.83
CA MET A 28 -11.74 1.81 5.21
C MET A 28 -10.40 2.54 5.32
N VAL A 29 -9.70 2.73 4.21
CA VAL A 29 -8.33 3.25 4.20
C VAL A 29 -8.23 4.66 3.62
N ASP A 30 -7.17 5.37 3.97
CA ASP A 30 -6.90 6.75 3.52
C ASP A 30 -5.85 6.81 2.40
N GLY A 31 -5.12 5.73 2.19
CA GLY A 31 -4.12 5.58 1.13
C GLY A 31 -3.90 4.12 0.78
N VAL A 32 -3.16 3.85 -0.27
CA VAL A 32 -2.91 2.50 -0.74
C VAL A 32 -1.44 2.30 -1.11
N LEU A 33 -0.85 1.21 -0.61
CA LEU A 33 0.46 0.74 -1.06
C LEU A 33 0.24 -0.25 -2.20
N VAL A 34 0.74 0.07 -3.39
CA VAL A 34 0.71 -0.82 -4.54
C VAL A 34 2.05 -1.53 -4.64
N LEU A 35 2.08 -2.79 -4.19
CA LEU A 35 3.29 -3.61 -4.25
C LEU A 35 3.45 -4.20 -5.64
N VAL A 36 4.62 -3.98 -6.23
CA VAL A 36 4.96 -4.48 -7.56
C VAL A 36 6.29 -5.24 -7.50
N ASP A 37 6.36 -6.40 -8.13
CA ASP A 37 7.58 -7.20 -8.20
C ASP A 37 8.59 -6.55 -9.18
N ALA A 38 9.82 -6.36 -8.74
CA ALA A 38 10.88 -5.70 -9.55
C ALA A 38 11.29 -6.49 -10.80
N VAL A 39 10.97 -7.78 -10.87
CA VAL A 39 11.28 -8.65 -12.02
C VAL A 39 10.08 -8.74 -12.96
N GLU A 40 8.90 -9.01 -12.42
CA GLU A 40 7.70 -9.33 -13.20
C GLU A 40 6.87 -8.09 -13.57
N GLY A 41 6.97 -7.01 -12.78
CA GLY A 41 6.14 -5.82 -12.97
C GLY A 41 4.72 -6.00 -12.47
N PRO A 42 3.80 -5.10 -12.86
CA PRO A 42 2.41 -5.13 -12.38
C PRO A 42 1.65 -6.34 -12.95
N MET A 43 1.16 -7.19 -12.05
CA MET A 43 0.44 -8.42 -12.36
C MET A 43 -1.07 -8.16 -12.56
N PRO A 44 -1.84 -9.12 -13.13
CA PRO A 44 -3.29 -8.96 -13.34
C PRO A 44 -4.09 -8.63 -12.06
N GLN A 45 -3.69 -9.19 -10.91
CA GLN A 45 -4.31 -8.89 -9.62
C GLN A 45 -4.06 -7.44 -9.18
N THR A 46 -2.82 -6.96 -9.35
CA THR A 46 -2.46 -5.55 -9.13
C THR A 46 -3.38 -4.63 -9.92
N ARG A 47 -3.63 -4.94 -11.19
CA ARG A 47 -4.53 -4.15 -12.06
C ARG A 47 -5.95 -4.06 -11.51
N PHE A 48 -6.50 -5.17 -10.99
CA PHE A 48 -7.87 -5.18 -10.47
C PHE A 48 -8.01 -4.31 -9.21
N VAL A 49 -7.12 -4.51 -8.24
CA VAL A 49 -7.15 -3.78 -6.96
C VAL A 49 -6.85 -2.30 -7.19
N THR A 50 -5.83 -1.98 -8.01
CA THR A 50 -5.46 -0.61 -8.34
C THR A 50 -6.62 0.15 -9.00
N ARG A 51 -7.31 -0.45 -9.97
CA ARG A 51 -8.49 0.20 -10.60
C ARG A 51 -9.54 0.59 -9.58
N LYS A 52 -9.81 -0.28 -8.60
CA LYS A 52 -10.78 0.01 -7.53
C LYS A 52 -10.30 1.12 -6.61
N ALA A 53 -9.02 1.10 -6.22
CA ALA A 53 -8.41 2.13 -5.40
C ALA A 53 -8.44 3.52 -6.08
N LEU A 54 -8.05 3.58 -7.35
CA LEU A 54 -8.07 4.82 -8.13
C LEU A 54 -9.49 5.38 -8.29
N ALA A 55 -10.48 4.52 -8.54
CA ALA A 55 -11.88 4.92 -8.65
C ALA A 55 -12.46 5.48 -7.34
N LEU A 56 -11.89 5.12 -6.19
CA LEU A 56 -12.23 5.69 -4.88
C LEU A 56 -11.46 6.99 -4.56
N GLY A 57 -10.63 7.46 -5.48
CA GLY A 57 -9.81 8.66 -5.28
C GLY A 57 -8.62 8.46 -4.37
N LEU A 58 -8.27 7.21 -4.00
CA LEU A 58 -7.11 6.93 -3.15
C LEU A 58 -5.81 7.28 -3.90
N ARG A 59 -4.88 7.91 -3.18
CA ARG A 59 -3.53 8.19 -3.70
C ARG A 59 -2.63 6.99 -3.48
N PRO A 60 -2.02 6.42 -4.54
CA PRO A 60 -1.13 5.28 -4.42
C PRO A 60 0.28 5.69 -4.02
N ILE A 61 0.93 4.85 -3.21
CA ILE A 61 2.39 4.79 -3.06
C ILE A 61 2.83 3.50 -3.73
N VAL A 62 3.70 3.58 -4.72
CA VAL A 62 4.21 2.39 -5.41
C VAL A 62 5.42 1.85 -4.70
N VAL A 63 5.36 0.59 -4.27
CA VAL A 63 6.47 -0.11 -3.63
C VAL A 63 7.00 -1.16 -4.60
N VAL A 64 8.15 -0.88 -5.20
CA VAL A 64 8.86 -1.82 -6.06
C VAL A 64 9.67 -2.75 -5.16
N ASN A 65 9.12 -3.95 -4.94
CA ASN A 65 9.70 -4.94 -4.02
C ASN A 65 10.56 -5.96 -4.76
N LYS A 66 11.44 -6.63 -4.02
CA LYS A 66 12.36 -7.64 -4.52
C LYS A 66 13.42 -7.08 -5.48
N VAL A 67 13.87 -5.85 -5.24
CA VAL A 67 14.93 -5.23 -6.05
C VAL A 67 16.29 -5.90 -5.86
N ASP A 68 16.42 -6.74 -4.83
CA ASP A 68 17.58 -7.59 -4.53
C ASP A 68 17.68 -8.83 -5.43
N ARG A 69 16.63 -9.14 -6.22
CA ARG A 69 16.62 -10.36 -7.06
C ARG A 69 17.39 -10.17 -8.35
N ASP A 70 18.01 -11.26 -8.80
CA ASP A 70 18.58 -11.35 -10.13
C ASP A 70 17.53 -11.06 -11.20
N GLY A 71 17.86 -10.19 -12.15
CA GLY A 71 16.95 -9.78 -13.22
C GLY A 71 15.95 -8.69 -12.82
N ALA A 72 16.08 -8.09 -11.63
CA ALA A 72 15.29 -6.93 -11.24
C ALA A 72 15.51 -5.74 -12.18
N ARG A 73 14.42 -5.09 -12.60
CA ARG A 73 14.40 -3.93 -13.51
C ARG A 73 13.50 -2.83 -12.93
N PRO A 74 13.88 -2.22 -11.81
CA PRO A 74 13.02 -1.31 -11.08
C PRO A 74 12.50 -0.14 -11.92
N GLU A 75 13.35 0.50 -12.73
CA GLU A 75 12.96 1.63 -13.59
C GLU A 75 11.92 1.21 -14.66
N TRP A 76 12.11 0.05 -15.26
CA TRP A 76 11.13 -0.50 -16.19
C TRP A 76 9.79 -0.79 -15.51
N VAL A 77 9.82 -1.32 -14.28
CA VAL A 77 8.62 -1.62 -13.49
C VAL A 77 7.86 -0.34 -13.15
N VAL A 78 8.56 0.72 -12.76
CA VAL A 78 7.95 2.04 -12.51
C VAL A 78 7.25 2.56 -13.78
N SER A 79 7.92 2.50 -14.93
CA SER A 79 7.32 2.89 -16.22
C SER A 79 6.07 2.06 -16.55
N GLN A 80 6.12 0.73 -16.38
CA GLN A 80 4.96 -0.15 -16.60
C GLN A 80 3.81 0.12 -15.62
N THR A 81 4.12 0.52 -14.41
CA THR A 81 3.12 0.88 -13.40
C THR A 81 2.46 2.21 -13.74
N PHE A 82 3.23 3.20 -14.20
CA PHE A 82 2.71 4.46 -14.71
C PHE A 82 1.76 4.23 -15.89
N ASP A 83 2.19 3.48 -16.90
CA ASP A 83 1.36 3.13 -18.05
C ASP A 83 0.07 2.40 -17.66
N LEU A 84 0.14 1.56 -16.62
CA LEU A 84 -1.03 0.89 -16.08
C LEU A 84 -2.01 1.88 -15.46
N PHE A 85 -1.54 2.81 -14.63
CA PHE A 85 -2.39 3.80 -13.95
C PHE A 85 -3.05 4.74 -14.96
N ASP A 86 -2.30 5.21 -15.96
CA ASP A 86 -2.83 6.04 -17.05
C ASP A 86 -3.95 5.32 -17.80
N ARG A 87 -3.73 4.05 -18.21
CA ARG A 87 -4.76 3.21 -18.86
C ARG A 87 -5.97 2.91 -17.98
N LEU A 88 -5.84 2.97 -16.68
CA LEU A 88 -6.93 2.81 -15.72
C LEU A 88 -7.70 4.11 -15.47
N GLY A 89 -7.26 5.22 -16.06
CA GLY A 89 -7.91 6.54 -15.95
C GLY A 89 -7.57 7.22 -14.61
N ALA A 90 -6.37 7.05 -14.10
CA ALA A 90 -5.89 7.75 -12.92
C ALA A 90 -5.91 9.27 -13.12
N ALA A 91 -6.25 10.02 -12.07
CA ALA A 91 -6.13 11.46 -12.05
C ALA A 91 -4.66 11.90 -12.02
N GLU A 92 -4.37 13.16 -12.37
CA GLU A 92 -3.00 13.68 -12.38
C GLU A 92 -2.30 13.51 -11.04
N GLU A 93 -3.01 13.78 -9.93
CA GLU A 93 -2.48 13.60 -8.58
C GLU A 93 -2.23 12.12 -8.20
N GLN A 94 -2.84 11.20 -8.93
CA GLN A 94 -2.62 9.76 -8.75
C GLN A 94 -1.51 9.24 -9.65
N LEU A 95 -1.20 9.93 -10.75
CA LEU A 95 -0.06 9.64 -11.61
C LEU A 95 1.26 10.18 -11.03
N ASP A 96 1.20 11.22 -10.21
CA ASP A 96 2.33 11.75 -9.45
C ASP A 96 2.54 10.95 -8.15
N PHE A 97 2.68 9.65 -8.28
CA PHE A 97 2.85 8.75 -7.13
C PHE A 97 4.31 8.66 -6.67
N PRO A 98 4.55 8.65 -5.36
CA PRO A 98 5.87 8.37 -4.81
C PRO A 98 6.25 6.90 -5.04
N VAL A 99 7.54 6.67 -5.27
CA VAL A 99 8.12 5.33 -5.45
C VAL A 99 9.03 5.01 -4.28
N VAL A 100 8.86 3.81 -3.74
CA VAL A 100 9.74 3.23 -2.71
C VAL A 100 10.30 1.92 -3.26
N TYR A 101 11.61 1.76 -3.22
CA TYR A 101 12.28 0.53 -3.58
C TYR A 101 12.56 -0.29 -2.33
N ALA A 102 12.29 -1.59 -2.39
CA ALA A 102 12.39 -2.42 -1.19
C ALA A 102 12.88 -3.84 -1.48
N SER A 103 13.49 -4.44 -0.47
CA SER A 103 13.59 -5.88 -0.31
C SER A 103 12.92 -6.26 1.01
N ALA A 104 11.69 -6.75 0.93
CA ALA A 104 10.96 -7.21 2.11
C ALA A 104 11.66 -8.43 2.76
N LEU A 105 12.34 -9.26 1.96
CA LEU A 105 13.10 -10.40 2.45
C LEU A 105 14.28 -9.95 3.32
N GLN A 106 14.99 -8.90 2.90
CA GLN A 106 16.16 -8.36 3.60
C GLN A 106 15.79 -7.25 4.60
N GLY A 107 14.52 -6.82 4.67
CA GLY A 107 14.01 -5.89 5.66
C GLY A 107 14.40 -4.43 5.46
N TRP A 108 14.61 -3.99 4.22
CA TRP A 108 14.97 -2.59 3.93
C TRP A 108 14.10 -1.95 2.84
N ALA A 109 14.05 -0.64 2.86
CA ALA A 109 13.45 0.20 1.84
C ALA A 109 14.27 1.48 1.65
N VAL A 110 14.28 2.02 0.41
CA VAL A 110 14.96 3.28 0.05
C VAL A 110 14.09 4.08 -0.94
N LEU A 111 14.32 5.38 -1.00
CA LEU A 111 13.65 6.27 -1.96
C LEU A 111 14.47 6.44 -3.25
N ASP A 112 15.79 6.29 -3.19
CA ASP A 112 16.68 6.26 -4.35
C ASP A 112 17.42 4.91 -4.41
N LEU A 113 17.46 4.29 -5.57
CA LEU A 113 18.18 3.02 -5.77
C LEU A 113 19.68 3.10 -5.49
N LYS A 114 20.26 4.30 -5.55
CA LYS A 114 21.69 4.52 -5.22
C LYS A 114 21.97 4.24 -3.74
N ASP A 115 20.96 4.40 -2.88
CA ASP A 115 21.04 4.18 -1.45
C ASP A 115 20.73 2.72 -1.09
N ALA A 116 20.41 1.87 -2.10
CA ALA A 116 20.12 0.47 -1.87
C ALA A 116 21.34 -0.26 -1.31
N PRO A 117 21.18 -1.03 -0.22
CA PRO A 117 22.25 -1.88 0.27
C PRO A 117 22.67 -2.89 -0.81
N GLY A 118 23.98 -3.17 -0.92
CA GLY A 118 24.48 -4.13 -1.90
C GLY A 118 23.91 -5.56 -1.69
N ALA A 119 24.17 -6.46 -2.63
CA ALA A 119 23.63 -7.82 -2.64
C ALA A 119 23.85 -8.65 -1.35
N ASP A 120 24.87 -8.31 -0.57
CA ASP A 120 25.22 -8.97 0.69
C ASP A 120 24.54 -8.36 1.93
N ALA A 121 23.53 -7.52 1.72
CA ALA A 121 22.95 -6.66 2.77
C ALA A 121 21.98 -7.34 3.73
N ALA A 122 21.78 -8.63 3.67
CA ALA A 122 20.89 -9.37 4.61
C ALA A 122 21.25 -9.17 6.11
N ASN A 123 22.39 -8.51 6.39
CA ASN A 123 22.87 -8.13 7.73
C ASN A 123 23.52 -6.73 7.73
N ALA A 124 23.23 -5.87 6.76
CA ALA A 124 23.81 -4.55 6.73
C ALA A 124 23.33 -3.74 7.94
N GLU A 125 24.26 -3.27 8.77
CA GLU A 125 23.96 -2.26 9.78
C GLU A 125 23.30 -1.06 9.07
N GLY A 126 22.03 -0.79 9.42
CA GLY A 126 21.25 0.29 8.80
C GLY A 126 20.13 -0.17 7.83
N ALA A 127 20.01 -1.47 7.54
CA ALA A 127 18.84 -1.99 6.81
C ALA A 127 17.55 -1.65 7.58
N SER A 128 16.63 -0.91 6.97
CA SER A 128 15.43 -0.42 7.65
C SER A 128 14.28 -0.18 6.68
N LEU A 129 13.06 -0.44 7.14
CA LEU A 129 11.83 -0.07 6.45
C LEU A 129 11.37 1.37 6.78
N LEU A 130 12.12 2.12 7.58
CA LEU A 130 11.76 3.48 7.98
C LEU A 130 11.48 4.42 6.80
N PRO A 131 12.21 4.40 5.67
CA PRO A 131 11.87 5.21 4.51
C PRO A 131 10.49 4.96 3.94
N LEU A 132 9.99 3.71 4.02
CA LEU A 132 8.61 3.38 3.65
C LEU A 132 7.61 4.03 4.61
N PHE A 133 7.85 3.96 5.92
CA PHE A 133 6.97 4.59 6.91
C PHE A 133 7.00 6.11 6.81
N ASP A 134 8.16 6.70 6.52
CA ASP A 134 8.27 8.14 6.27
C ASP A 134 7.47 8.54 5.02
N SER A 135 7.55 7.76 3.95
CA SER A 135 6.74 7.97 2.74
C SER A 135 5.23 7.88 3.03
N ILE A 136 4.80 6.92 3.86
CA ILE A 136 3.39 6.82 4.28
C ILE A 136 2.95 8.08 5.03
N LEU A 137 3.72 8.54 6.02
CA LEU A 137 3.36 9.73 6.80
C LEU A 137 3.33 11.00 5.96
N HIS A 138 4.13 11.07 4.90
CA HIS A 138 4.21 12.24 4.03
C HIS A 138 3.10 12.29 2.97
N HIS A 139 2.70 11.14 2.44
CA HIS A 139 1.81 11.08 1.28
C HIS A 139 0.39 10.60 1.58
N VAL A 140 0.16 9.92 2.70
CA VAL A 140 -1.18 9.52 3.12
C VAL A 140 -1.76 10.57 4.03
N ALA A 141 -2.87 11.16 3.62
CA ALA A 141 -3.57 12.15 4.45
C ALA A 141 -4.12 11.49 5.73
N ALA A 142 -4.07 12.23 6.83
CA ALA A 142 -4.76 11.80 8.05
C ALA A 142 -6.29 11.75 7.82
N PRO A 143 -7.01 10.85 8.52
CA PRO A 143 -8.47 10.85 8.48
C PRO A 143 -9.05 12.22 8.83
N VAL A 144 -10.03 12.65 8.06
CA VAL A 144 -10.76 13.89 8.35
C VAL A 144 -11.91 13.54 9.28
N GLY A 145 -11.95 14.19 10.46
CA GLY A 145 -13.00 14.02 11.45
C GLY A 145 -12.98 15.13 12.50
N ASP A 146 -14.09 15.30 13.19
CA ASP A 146 -14.20 16.18 14.35
C ASP A 146 -14.16 15.31 15.61
N PRO A 147 -13.08 15.37 16.42
CA PRO A 147 -12.95 14.55 17.63
C PRO A 147 -13.97 14.88 18.72
N GLU A 148 -14.60 16.06 18.65
CA GLU A 148 -15.64 16.51 19.60
C GLU A 148 -17.05 16.13 19.13
N ALA A 149 -17.19 15.61 17.91
CA ALA A 149 -18.49 15.16 17.39
C ALA A 149 -18.96 13.86 18.07
N SER A 150 -20.24 13.55 17.94
CA SER A 150 -20.79 12.28 18.42
C SER A 150 -20.15 11.10 17.67
N LEU A 151 -19.86 10.03 18.40
CA LEU A 151 -19.27 8.80 17.82
C LEU A 151 -20.10 8.30 16.63
N GLN A 152 -19.46 8.13 15.49
CA GLN A 152 -20.02 7.50 14.30
C GLN A 152 -19.11 6.34 13.89
N LEU A 153 -19.70 5.16 13.69
CA LEU A 153 -19.00 3.98 13.21
C LEU A 153 -19.61 3.54 11.88
N ARG A 154 -18.81 3.55 10.82
CA ARG A 154 -19.17 2.94 9.54
C ARG A 154 -18.81 1.46 9.55
N VAL A 155 -19.80 0.59 9.73
CA VAL A 155 -19.58 -0.87 9.70
C VAL A 155 -19.32 -1.33 8.27
N SER A 156 -18.16 -1.94 8.02
CA SER A 156 -17.73 -2.47 6.72
C SER A 156 -17.75 -4.00 6.67
N ALA A 157 -17.62 -4.67 7.82
CA ALA A 157 -17.68 -6.12 7.92
C ALA A 157 -18.44 -6.55 9.18
N LEU A 158 -19.01 -7.75 9.13
CA LEU A 158 -19.62 -8.40 10.30
C LEU A 158 -18.81 -9.64 10.64
N ASP A 159 -18.59 -9.84 11.92
CA ASP A 159 -18.00 -11.04 12.48
C ASP A 159 -18.91 -11.61 13.58
N TYR A 160 -18.62 -12.80 14.06
CA TYR A 160 -19.38 -13.46 15.11
C TYR A 160 -18.47 -14.15 16.11
N SER A 161 -18.71 -13.89 17.37
CA SER A 161 -18.05 -14.60 18.47
C SER A 161 -19.11 -15.34 19.30
N ASN A 162 -18.82 -16.56 19.69
CA ASN A 162 -19.69 -17.33 20.60
C ASN A 162 -19.85 -16.67 21.98
N TYR A 163 -18.99 -15.73 22.34
CA TYR A 163 -19.00 -15.05 23.63
C TYR A 163 -19.75 -13.71 23.59
N VAL A 164 -19.48 -12.87 22.57
CA VAL A 164 -20.05 -11.51 22.46
C VAL A 164 -21.15 -11.40 21.40
N GLY A 165 -21.38 -12.45 20.61
CA GLY A 165 -22.39 -12.45 19.55
C GLY A 165 -21.88 -11.78 18.26
N ARG A 166 -22.76 -11.02 17.59
CA ARG A 166 -22.41 -10.29 16.35
C ARG A 166 -21.54 -9.09 16.63
N MET A 167 -20.46 -8.97 15.90
CA MET A 167 -19.50 -7.86 15.98
C MET A 167 -19.49 -7.09 14.66
N GLY A 168 -19.59 -5.76 14.75
CA GLY A 168 -19.37 -4.87 13.62
C GLY A 168 -17.91 -4.44 13.58
N ILE A 169 -17.26 -4.63 12.45
CA ILE A 169 -15.90 -4.16 12.19
C ILE A 169 -15.99 -3.00 11.19
N GLY A 170 -15.34 -1.87 11.50
CA GLY A 170 -15.45 -0.72 10.63
C GLY A 170 -14.55 0.42 11.03
N ARG A 171 -14.78 1.57 10.41
CA ARG A 171 -14.05 2.82 10.61
C ARG A 171 -14.86 3.77 11.49
N ILE A 172 -14.21 4.39 12.47
CA ILE A 172 -14.67 5.54 13.24
C ILE A 172 -14.24 6.81 12.56
#